data_f9dfb1cb6042893c51e5b141b3a4c4a7
#
_entry.id   f9dfb1cb6042893c51e5b141b3a4c4a7
#
_cell.length_a   1.000
_cell.length_b   1.000
_cell.length_c   1.000
_cell.angle_alpha   90.00
_cell.angle_beta   90.00
_cell.angle_gamma   90.00
#
_symmetry.space_group_name_H-M   'P 1'
#
loop_
_entity.id
_entity.type
_entity.pdbx_description
1 polymer ?
#
loop_
_entity_poly.entity_id
_entity_poly.type
_entity_poly.pdbx_seq_one_letter_code
_entity_poly.pdbx_strand_id
1 'polypeptide(L)'
;MNRRNTLAAISVSLLLLPLAVPAGDASAQSVKSVAGSYTVVSVSAYGPNARGRMMLGADGRYSTVIARATLPKFASNSRIKGTADEYKGVVEGSIAHYGTYTVDDGGKAITFNIEVSTFPNFDGTSQKRAMKIAGDQLTYTVTVPSAPGPAADVVWKRIK
;
A
#
# COMPACT_ATOMS: atom_id res chain seq x y z
N MET A 1 36.54 34.42 -67.61
CA MET A 1 35.07 34.41 -67.36
C MET A 1 34.81 33.18 -66.48
N ASN A 2 34.88 33.29 -65.11
CA ASN A 2 34.64 32.17 -64.17
C ASN A 2 33.36 32.44 -63.39
N ARG A 3 32.35 31.65 -63.63
CA ARG A 3 31.13 31.65 -62.85
C ARG A 3 31.32 30.65 -61.67
N ARG A 4 31.37 31.13 -60.41
CA ARG A 4 31.31 30.35 -59.22
C ARG A 4 29.86 30.10 -58.84
N ASN A 5 29.39 28.84 -58.86
CA ASN A 5 28.11 28.42 -58.34
C ASN A 5 28.26 28.18 -56.83
N THR A 6 27.56 28.97 -56.03
CA THR A 6 27.42 28.80 -54.58
C THR A 6 26.18 27.95 -54.34
N LEU A 7 26.39 26.70 -53.87
CA LEU A 7 25.32 25.84 -53.38
C LEU A 7 25.03 26.23 -51.91
N ALA A 8 23.83 26.72 -51.62
CA ALA A 8 23.34 26.97 -50.29
C ALA A 8 22.80 25.66 -49.70
N ALA A 9 23.43 25.15 -48.64
CA ALA A 9 22.95 24.02 -47.89
C ALA A 9 21.86 24.48 -46.90
N ILE A 10 20.63 24.01 -47.07
CA ILE A 10 19.52 24.21 -46.13
C ILE A 10 19.59 23.13 -45.09
N SER A 11 20.02 23.48 -43.88
CA SER A 11 20.00 22.60 -42.70
C SER A 11 18.58 22.60 -42.11
N VAL A 12 17.87 21.50 -42.27
CA VAL A 12 16.59 21.26 -41.61
C VAL A 12 16.90 20.72 -40.22
N SER A 13 16.81 21.58 -39.17
CA SER A 13 16.89 21.17 -37.78
C SER A 13 15.54 20.57 -37.34
N LEU A 14 15.50 19.26 -37.18
CA LEU A 14 14.36 18.54 -36.64
C LEU A 14 14.33 18.78 -35.13
N LEU A 15 13.45 19.68 -34.64
CA LEU A 15 13.17 19.82 -33.19
C LEU A 15 12.38 18.63 -32.73
N LEU A 16 13.03 17.70 -32.01
CA LEU A 16 12.38 16.68 -31.19
C LEU A 16 11.81 17.34 -29.94
N LEU A 17 10.50 17.65 -29.94
CA LEU A 17 9.80 17.98 -28.69
C LEU A 17 9.67 16.72 -27.85
N PRO A 18 10.09 16.74 -26.55
CA PRO A 18 9.80 15.63 -25.64
C PRO A 18 8.29 15.58 -25.39
N LEU A 19 7.64 14.46 -25.71
CA LEU A 19 6.29 14.19 -25.25
C LEU A 19 6.33 14.05 -23.72
N ALA A 20 5.86 15.07 -23.03
CA ALA A 20 5.61 15.00 -21.59
C ALA A 20 4.41 14.07 -21.35
N VAL A 21 4.66 12.85 -20.92
CA VAL A 21 3.61 11.95 -20.41
C VAL A 21 3.05 12.59 -19.14
N PRO A 22 1.73 12.84 -19.02
CA PRO A 22 1.18 13.41 -17.81
C PRO A 22 1.40 12.45 -16.61
N ALA A 23 1.94 12.97 -15.52
CA ALA A 23 2.27 12.20 -14.31
C ALA A 23 1.07 11.40 -13.72
N GLY A 24 -0.16 11.79 -14.04
CA GLY A 24 -1.37 11.08 -13.67
C GLY A 24 -1.48 9.65 -14.24
N ASP A 25 -0.98 9.42 -15.45
CA ASP A 25 -1.07 8.11 -16.10
C ASP A 25 -0.08 7.10 -15.51
N ALA A 26 1.11 7.55 -15.12
CA ALA A 26 2.13 6.71 -14.50
C ALA A 26 1.68 6.22 -13.11
N SER A 27 1.09 7.11 -12.30
CA SER A 27 0.54 6.76 -10.97
C SER A 27 -0.64 5.78 -11.08
N ALA A 28 -1.56 5.99 -12.01
CA ALA A 28 -2.69 5.10 -12.26
C ALA A 28 -2.23 3.70 -12.70
N GLN A 29 -1.15 3.61 -13.50
CA GLN A 29 -0.58 2.34 -13.93
C GLN A 29 0.11 1.61 -12.76
N SER A 30 0.78 2.33 -11.85
CA SER A 30 1.39 1.78 -10.65
C SER A 30 0.35 1.22 -9.68
N VAL A 31 -0.78 1.90 -9.48
CA VAL A 31 -1.92 1.40 -8.68
C VAL A 31 -2.46 0.09 -9.26
N LYS A 32 -2.67 0.02 -10.59
CA LYS A 32 -3.15 -1.20 -11.27
C LYS A 32 -2.20 -2.39 -11.09
N SER A 33 -0.90 -2.17 -11.02
CA SER A 33 0.10 -3.25 -10.89
C SER A 33 0.02 -3.96 -9.54
N VAL A 34 -0.36 -3.23 -8.47
CA VAL A 34 -0.51 -3.78 -7.12
C VAL A 34 -1.94 -4.17 -6.79
N ALA A 35 -2.93 -3.76 -7.58
CA ALA A 35 -4.33 -4.07 -7.33
C ALA A 35 -4.58 -5.57 -7.24
N GLY A 36 -5.40 -5.98 -6.26
CA GLY A 36 -5.74 -7.38 -6.04
C GLY A 36 -6.12 -7.68 -4.59
N SER A 37 -6.43 -8.94 -4.35
CA SER A 37 -6.71 -9.46 -3.01
C SER A 37 -5.48 -10.21 -2.48
N TYR A 38 -5.19 -10.02 -1.21
CA TYR A 38 -4.00 -10.57 -0.55
C TYR A 38 -4.36 -11.25 0.76
N THR A 39 -3.62 -12.31 1.09
CA THR A 39 -3.61 -12.92 2.43
C THR A 39 -2.30 -12.58 3.12
N VAL A 40 -2.34 -12.35 4.43
CA VAL A 40 -1.11 -12.13 5.21
C VAL A 40 -0.30 -13.42 5.26
N VAL A 41 1.02 -13.29 5.11
CA VAL A 41 2.00 -14.37 5.29
C VAL A 41 2.70 -14.21 6.62
N SER A 42 3.16 -12.99 6.93
CA SER A 42 3.80 -12.69 8.21
C SER A 42 3.61 -11.24 8.60
N VAL A 43 3.51 -11.02 9.90
CA VAL A 43 3.54 -9.71 10.55
C VAL A 43 3.98 -9.92 11.99
N SER A 44 5.16 -9.41 12.35
CA SER A 44 5.77 -9.68 13.66
C SER A 44 4.92 -9.21 14.84
N ALA A 45 4.21 -8.07 14.68
CA ALA A 45 3.37 -7.50 15.73
C ALA A 45 2.24 -8.42 16.23
N TYR A 46 1.79 -9.36 15.40
CA TYR A 46 0.68 -10.25 15.72
C TYR A 46 1.11 -11.71 15.93
N GLY A 47 2.43 -11.97 15.95
CA GLY A 47 2.99 -13.29 16.22
C GLY A 47 2.84 -14.28 15.04
N PRO A 48 3.19 -15.55 15.29
CA PRO A 48 3.12 -16.58 14.26
C PRO A 48 1.67 -16.87 13.86
N ASN A 49 1.49 -17.26 12.60
CA ASN A 49 0.18 -17.64 12.04
C ASN A 49 -0.87 -16.52 12.10
N ALA A 50 -0.47 -15.25 12.05
CA ALA A 50 -1.39 -14.14 11.93
C ALA A 50 -2.34 -14.35 10.74
N ARG A 51 -3.58 -13.93 10.89
CA ARG A 51 -4.64 -14.04 9.88
C ARG A 51 -4.95 -12.64 9.35
N GLY A 52 -5.18 -12.51 8.06
CA GLY A 52 -5.54 -11.20 7.52
C GLY A 52 -5.85 -11.22 6.04
N ARG A 53 -6.54 -10.19 5.63
CA ARG A 53 -6.86 -9.88 4.24
C ARG A 53 -6.57 -8.41 3.96
N MET A 54 -6.09 -8.16 2.76
CA MET A 54 -5.98 -6.81 2.21
C MET A 54 -6.55 -6.83 0.79
N MET A 55 -7.38 -5.86 0.49
CA MET A 55 -7.87 -5.62 -0.86
C MET A 55 -7.35 -4.27 -1.33
N LEU A 56 -6.70 -4.26 -2.46
CA LEU A 56 -6.21 -3.07 -3.16
C LEU A 56 -7.00 -2.94 -4.45
N GLY A 57 -7.94 -1.99 -4.52
CA GLY A 57 -8.75 -1.73 -5.69
C GLY A 57 -7.96 -1.04 -6.79
N ALA A 58 -8.23 -1.36 -8.05
CA ALA A 58 -7.65 -0.65 -9.19
C ALA A 58 -8.10 0.82 -9.28
N ASP A 59 -9.10 1.20 -8.52
CA ASP A 59 -9.62 2.56 -8.34
C ASP A 59 -8.89 3.34 -7.23
N GLY A 60 -7.84 2.76 -6.62
CA GLY A 60 -7.09 3.38 -5.54
C GLY A 60 -7.73 3.27 -4.15
N ARG A 61 -8.81 2.50 -3.99
CA ARG A 61 -9.38 2.20 -2.67
C ARG A 61 -8.77 0.95 -2.07
N TYR A 62 -8.70 0.91 -0.76
CA TYR A 62 -8.22 -0.28 -0.07
C TYR A 62 -9.01 -0.57 1.21
N SER A 63 -8.94 -1.81 1.64
CA SER A 63 -9.31 -2.23 2.98
C SER A 63 -8.35 -3.32 3.46
N THR A 64 -8.09 -3.34 4.77
CA THR A 64 -7.26 -4.37 5.40
C THR A 64 -7.79 -4.74 6.77
N VAL A 65 -7.62 -6.01 7.10
CA VAL A 65 -7.82 -6.53 8.46
C VAL A 65 -6.71 -7.53 8.75
N ILE A 66 -6.11 -7.40 9.94
CA ILE A 66 -5.09 -8.32 10.45
C ILE A 66 -5.47 -8.68 11.88
N ALA A 67 -5.29 -9.93 12.22
CA ALA A 67 -5.50 -10.43 13.57
C ALA A 67 -4.47 -11.51 13.93
N ARG A 68 -4.19 -11.67 15.22
CA ARG A 68 -3.47 -12.84 15.75
C ARG A 68 -4.16 -14.14 15.34
N ALA A 69 -3.44 -15.24 15.38
CA ALA A 69 -3.98 -16.57 15.08
C ALA A 69 -5.28 -16.85 15.85
N THR A 70 -5.32 -16.45 17.11
CA THR A 70 -6.48 -16.60 17.99
C THR A 70 -6.76 -15.30 18.72
N LEU A 71 -8.02 -14.88 18.71
CA LEU A 71 -8.55 -13.80 19.55
C LEU A 71 -9.45 -14.41 20.62
N PRO A 72 -9.54 -13.80 21.82
CA PRO A 72 -10.48 -14.26 22.86
C PRO A 72 -11.91 -14.21 22.32
N LYS A 73 -12.70 -15.22 22.66
CA LYS A 73 -14.14 -15.20 22.46
C LYS A 73 -14.79 -14.55 23.66
N PHE A 74 -15.80 -13.73 23.42
CA PHE A 74 -16.60 -13.15 24.51
C PHE A 74 -17.46 -14.23 25.16
N ALA A 75 -17.22 -14.53 26.44
CA ALA A 75 -17.98 -15.54 27.20
C ALA A 75 -19.49 -15.24 27.22
N SER A 76 -19.83 -13.94 27.24
CA SER A 76 -21.21 -13.46 27.17
C SER A 76 -21.87 -13.62 25.79
N ASN A 77 -21.11 -14.04 24.75
CA ASN A 77 -21.52 -13.98 23.35
C ASN A 77 -22.04 -12.60 22.89
N SER A 78 -21.59 -11.54 23.55
CA SER A 78 -21.98 -10.16 23.25
C SER A 78 -20.77 -9.25 23.27
N ARG A 79 -20.51 -8.56 22.16
CA ARG A 79 -19.37 -7.63 22.05
C ARG A 79 -19.43 -6.42 22.97
N ILE A 80 -20.61 -6.14 23.57
CA ILE A 80 -20.80 -5.01 24.50
C ILE A 80 -20.88 -5.47 25.97
N LYS A 81 -20.76 -6.78 26.24
CA LYS A 81 -20.79 -7.37 27.59
C LYS A 81 -19.55 -8.24 27.85
N GLY A 82 -18.41 -7.85 27.28
CA GLY A 82 -17.15 -8.52 27.51
C GLY A 82 -16.50 -8.10 28.81
N THR A 83 -15.54 -8.91 29.27
CA THR A 83 -14.63 -8.53 30.36
C THR A 83 -13.55 -7.57 29.84
N ALA A 84 -12.87 -6.88 30.77
CA ALA A 84 -11.73 -6.01 30.40
C ALA A 84 -10.64 -6.76 29.64
N ASP A 85 -10.32 -7.99 30.03
CA ASP A 85 -9.29 -8.82 29.39
C ASP A 85 -9.72 -9.28 27.98
N GLU A 86 -11.00 -9.59 27.77
CA GLU A 86 -11.54 -9.92 26.45
C GLU A 86 -11.41 -8.72 25.50
N TYR A 87 -11.81 -7.52 25.94
CA TYR A 87 -11.66 -6.30 25.16
C TYR A 87 -10.18 -6.00 24.85
N LYS A 88 -9.33 -6.04 25.86
CA LYS A 88 -7.90 -5.84 25.72
C LYS A 88 -7.30 -6.82 24.69
N GLY A 89 -7.62 -8.11 24.83
CA GLY A 89 -7.10 -9.14 23.93
C GLY A 89 -7.54 -8.95 22.48
N VAL A 90 -8.76 -8.47 22.22
CA VAL A 90 -9.23 -8.13 20.87
C VAL A 90 -8.53 -6.89 20.34
N VAL A 91 -8.43 -5.81 21.12
CA VAL A 91 -7.80 -4.57 20.71
C VAL A 91 -6.32 -4.74 20.42
N GLU A 92 -5.58 -5.40 21.32
CA GLU A 92 -4.15 -5.66 21.10
C GLU A 92 -3.88 -6.72 20.04
N GLY A 93 -4.85 -7.58 19.76
CA GLY A 93 -4.74 -8.71 18.87
C GLY A 93 -5.21 -8.45 17.45
N SER A 94 -5.74 -7.28 17.10
CA SER A 94 -6.27 -7.02 15.78
C SER A 94 -6.23 -5.55 15.38
N ILE A 95 -6.19 -5.31 14.08
CA ILE A 95 -6.37 -3.99 13.47
C ILE A 95 -7.13 -4.13 12.17
N ALA A 96 -8.01 -3.18 11.90
CA ALA A 96 -8.65 -3.02 10.60
C ALA A 96 -8.67 -1.54 10.23
N HIS A 97 -8.46 -1.25 8.96
CA HIS A 97 -8.61 0.11 8.43
C HIS A 97 -8.89 0.07 6.93
N TYR A 98 -9.47 1.14 6.43
CA TYR A 98 -9.71 1.34 5.01
C TYR A 98 -9.50 2.81 4.62
N GLY A 99 -9.50 3.07 3.32
CA GLY A 99 -9.33 4.39 2.73
C GLY A 99 -8.87 4.31 1.30
N THR A 100 -8.01 5.25 0.90
CA THR A 100 -7.38 5.26 -0.41
C THR A 100 -5.88 4.97 -0.34
N TYR A 101 -5.31 4.55 -1.46
CA TYR A 101 -3.87 4.34 -1.55
C TYR A 101 -3.30 4.86 -2.87
N THR A 102 -2.04 5.20 -2.84
CA THR A 102 -1.24 5.53 -4.02
C THR A 102 0.06 4.74 -4.00
N VAL A 103 0.64 4.57 -5.17
CA VAL A 103 1.97 3.95 -5.35
C VAL A 103 2.84 4.95 -6.07
N ASP A 104 4.08 5.11 -5.64
CA ASP A 104 5.03 6.02 -6.29
C ASP A 104 5.43 5.51 -7.69
N ASP A 105 5.95 6.42 -8.54
CA ASP A 105 6.27 6.14 -9.95
C ASP A 105 7.30 5.01 -10.13
N GLY A 106 8.10 4.75 -9.10
CA GLY A 106 9.08 3.65 -9.10
C GLY A 106 8.55 2.34 -8.54
N GLY A 107 7.31 2.29 -8.04
CA GLY A 107 6.76 1.11 -7.37
C GLY A 107 7.48 0.71 -6.08
N LYS A 108 8.20 1.65 -5.45
CA LYS A 108 9.03 1.41 -4.26
C LYS A 108 8.37 1.83 -2.95
N ALA A 109 7.28 2.57 -3.03
CA ALA A 109 6.51 2.97 -1.86
C ALA A 109 5.01 2.95 -2.15
N ILE A 110 4.25 2.56 -1.14
CA ILE A 110 2.80 2.65 -1.08
C ILE A 110 2.43 3.64 0.02
N THR A 111 1.51 4.56 -0.27
CA THR A 111 0.97 5.49 0.72
C THR A 111 -0.50 5.14 0.96
N PHE A 112 -0.83 4.84 2.21
CA PHE A 112 -2.21 4.63 2.65
C PHE A 112 -2.74 5.92 3.27
N ASN A 113 -3.82 6.45 2.70
CA ASN A 113 -4.59 7.55 3.29
C ASN A 113 -5.74 6.90 4.04
N ILE A 114 -5.62 6.83 5.36
CA ILE A 114 -6.54 6.08 6.22
C ILE A 114 -7.76 6.95 6.51
N GLU A 115 -8.94 6.51 6.11
CA GLU A 115 -10.20 7.20 6.39
C GLU A 115 -10.75 6.80 7.75
N VAL A 116 -10.80 5.50 8.02
CA VAL A 116 -11.29 4.94 9.30
C VAL A 116 -10.42 3.76 9.72
N SER A 117 -10.14 3.66 11.01
CA SER A 117 -9.39 2.58 11.62
C SER A 117 -10.03 2.12 12.94
N THR A 118 -9.87 0.83 13.28
CA THR A 118 -10.13 0.33 14.63
C THR A 118 -9.14 0.85 15.68
N PHE A 119 -8.07 1.50 15.27
CA PHE A 119 -7.20 2.33 16.09
C PHE A 119 -7.43 3.80 15.68
N PRO A 120 -8.30 4.54 16.39
CA PRO A 120 -8.79 5.87 15.95
C PRO A 120 -7.70 6.92 15.72
N ASN A 121 -6.51 6.75 16.34
CA ASN A 121 -5.37 7.65 16.12
C ASN A 121 -4.82 7.59 14.69
N PHE A 122 -5.25 6.62 13.88
CA PHE A 122 -4.90 6.54 12.47
C PHE A 122 -5.90 7.23 11.56
N ASP A 123 -7.07 7.58 12.04
CA ASP A 123 -8.11 8.24 11.22
C ASP A 123 -7.59 9.57 10.66
N GLY A 124 -7.80 9.79 9.37
CA GLY A 124 -7.35 10.99 8.66
C GLY A 124 -5.84 11.09 8.44
N THR A 125 -5.05 10.05 8.76
CA THR A 125 -3.60 10.08 8.57
C THR A 125 -3.17 9.49 7.22
N SER A 126 -2.02 9.95 6.72
CA SER A 126 -1.33 9.38 5.56
C SER A 126 -0.06 8.67 6.02
N GLN A 127 0.08 7.39 5.63
CA GLN A 127 1.21 6.57 6.01
C GLN A 127 1.95 6.06 4.76
N LYS A 128 3.11 6.64 4.47
CA LYS A 128 4.00 6.17 3.41
C LYS A 128 4.85 5.03 3.94
N ARG A 129 4.86 3.92 3.21
CA ARG A 129 5.59 2.70 3.56
C ARG A 129 6.46 2.27 2.39
N ALA A 130 7.75 2.04 2.63
CA ALA A 130 8.60 1.39 1.64
C ALA A 130 7.99 0.03 1.29
N MET A 131 7.95 -0.31 0.00
CA MET A 131 7.39 -1.58 -0.44
C MET A 131 8.27 -2.28 -1.47
N LYS A 132 8.08 -3.59 -1.58
CA LYS A 132 8.70 -4.45 -2.58
C LYS A 132 7.68 -5.47 -3.07
N ILE A 133 7.70 -5.73 -4.38
CA ILE A 133 6.94 -6.81 -5.01
C ILE A 133 7.92 -7.83 -5.55
N ALA A 134 7.69 -9.11 -5.26
CA ALA A 134 8.44 -10.22 -5.77
C ALA A 134 7.46 -11.36 -6.15
N GLY A 135 7.18 -11.51 -7.43
CA GLY A 135 6.16 -12.44 -7.91
C GLY A 135 4.78 -12.09 -7.38
N ASP A 136 4.17 -12.99 -6.61
CA ASP A 136 2.88 -12.83 -5.97
C ASP A 136 2.95 -12.27 -4.53
N GLN A 137 4.16 -11.95 -4.05
CA GLN A 137 4.36 -11.35 -2.74
C GLN A 137 4.51 -9.84 -2.82
N LEU A 138 3.80 -9.14 -1.93
CA LEU A 138 3.95 -7.73 -1.62
C LEU A 138 4.42 -7.61 -0.17
N THR A 139 5.54 -6.95 0.05
CA THR A 139 6.07 -6.63 1.37
C THR A 139 6.09 -5.13 1.56
N TYR A 140 5.66 -4.64 2.69
CA TYR A 140 5.89 -3.25 3.08
C TYR A 140 6.32 -3.14 4.54
N THR A 141 7.07 -2.06 4.84
CA THR A 141 7.59 -1.80 6.19
C THR A 141 6.69 -0.79 6.92
N VAL A 142 6.19 -1.16 8.08
CA VAL A 142 5.48 -0.26 9.01
C VAL A 142 6.51 0.40 9.92
N THR A 143 6.74 1.70 9.73
CA THR A 143 7.72 2.49 10.49
C THR A 143 7.12 3.10 11.76
N VAL A 144 5.80 3.32 11.77
CA VAL A 144 5.05 3.85 12.91
C VAL A 144 3.94 2.84 13.24
N PRO A 145 4.23 1.81 14.03
CA PRO A 145 3.24 0.82 14.42
C PRO A 145 2.20 1.41 15.38
N SER A 146 0.99 0.82 15.43
CA SER A 146 -0.07 1.19 16.38
C SER A 146 0.22 0.76 17.82
N ALA A 147 1.18 -0.12 18.02
CA ALA A 147 1.68 -0.54 19.33
C ALA A 147 3.17 -0.23 19.44
N PRO A 148 3.70 0.03 20.64
CA PRO A 148 5.13 0.26 20.83
C PRO A 148 5.96 -0.92 20.29
N GLY A 149 7.00 -0.60 19.53
CA GLY A 149 7.88 -1.60 18.93
C GLY A 149 8.72 -1.03 17.79
N PRO A 150 9.69 -1.82 17.31
CA PRO A 150 10.49 -1.44 16.16
C PRO A 150 9.65 -1.46 14.86
N ALA A 151 10.20 -0.81 13.83
CA ALA A 151 9.68 -0.97 12.48
C ALA A 151 9.64 -2.45 12.10
N ALA A 152 8.59 -2.86 11.40
CA ALA A 152 8.36 -4.27 11.07
C ALA A 152 7.80 -4.44 9.65
N ASP A 153 8.23 -5.50 9.00
CA ASP A 153 7.72 -5.87 7.71
C ASP A 153 6.39 -6.63 7.84
N VAL A 154 5.49 -6.32 6.92
CA VAL A 154 4.27 -7.08 6.70
C VAL A 154 4.35 -7.70 5.31
N VAL A 155 4.29 -9.01 5.26
CA VAL A 155 4.37 -9.78 4.03
C VAL A 155 3.00 -10.30 3.65
N TRP A 156 2.61 -10.01 2.43
CA TRP A 156 1.34 -10.39 1.83
C TRP A 156 1.56 -11.29 0.63
N LYS A 157 0.66 -12.24 0.42
CA LYS A 157 0.61 -13.07 -0.79
C LYS A 157 -0.67 -12.79 -1.55
N ARG A 158 -0.55 -12.50 -2.85
CA ARG A 158 -1.70 -12.30 -3.76
C ARG A 158 -2.50 -13.60 -3.85
N ILE A 159 -3.80 -13.47 -3.79
CA ILE A 159 -4.76 -14.56 -4.00
C ILE A 159 -5.06 -14.60 -5.49
N LYS A 160 -4.96 -15.78 -6.08
CA LYS A 160 -5.34 -16.06 -7.46
C LYS A 160 -6.81 -16.38 -7.54
#